data_9b5f1dd09fd29b855e2005ac25300df3
#
_entry.id   9b5f1dd09fd29b855e2005ac25300df3
#
_cell.length_a   1.000
_cell.length_b   1.000
_cell.length_c   1.000
_cell.angle_alpha   90.00
_cell.angle_beta   90.00
_cell.angle_gamma   90.00
#
_symmetry.space_group_name_H-M   'P 1'
#
loop_
_entity.id
_entity.type
_entity.pdbx_description
1 polymer ?
#
loop_
_entity_poly.entity_id
_entity_poly.type
_entity_poly.pdbx_seq_one_letter_code
_entity_poly.pdbx_strand_id
1 'polypeptide(L)'
;MLTFLNLEAEGFCSIESLHLQLNPTCTILIKAPNGKGKAQPLEEPVLTANGWKKMGELTLNDKVINPVTGKPIKLLGIYDRGLLDTYKITFSDGSCTECAGDHLWSVFKSGKAKDRLRTLDTETLLKDYKVENKTAPGTFKYRYSTPLTVPIDGNYTKLPIHPYVLGFILGDGCISGNRLTVRVSTNREDWPEIVDRLRSYLPDPNLVHEGTEVRGAKHFRIHGLGKELKDLGLIGCKSKDKFIPELYLKSSIENRRLLLAGLLDTDGCVGSKKKISKVSTYSSKSEHLRDGISYLVRSLGGLSTKNESTRFKYGRYTTSYVCSIRLTFNPFLRKYKTKSYGEFTRRNRMVNTIRNIEYIGKKVCRCIKVDSSEGLYITRDFIVTHNSTILSALVWAIYCLLYTSPSPR
;
A
#
# COMPACT_ATOMS: atom_id res chain seq x y z
N MET A 1 -43.70 12.31 -21.81
CA MET A 1 -42.89 11.12 -22.09
C MET A 1 -41.71 11.57 -22.92
N LEU A 2 -40.46 11.39 -22.44
CA LEU A 2 -39.26 11.76 -23.20
C LEU A 2 -38.94 10.63 -24.17
N THR A 3 -38.76 10.94 -25.45
CA THR A 3 -38.38 9.97 -26.47
C THR A 3 -36.98 10.31 -26.95
N PHE A 4 -36.04 9.37 -26.80
CA PHE A 4 -34.68 9.53 -27.29
C PHE A 4 -34.60 9.01 -28.74
N LEU A 5 -34.12 9.83 -29.65
CA LEU A 5 -33.96 9.49 -31.06
C LEU A 5 -32.50 9.16 -31.44
N ASN A 6 -31.54 9.82 -30.78
CA ASN A 6 -30.11 9.61 -31.01
C ASN A 6 -29.36 9.57 -29.67
N LEU A 7 -28.33 8.75 -29.65
CA LEU A 7 -27.32 8.72 -28.58
C LEU A 7 -25.93 8.86 -29.19
N GLU A 8 -25.21 9.91 -28.83
CA GLU A 8 -23.86 10.19 -29.29
C GLU A 8 -22.92 10.28 -28.11
N ALA A 9 -21.75 9.64 -28.21
CA ALA A 9 -20.71 9.74 -27.21
C ALA A 9 -19.34 9.77 -27.90
N GLU A 10 -18.51 10.76 -27.60
CA GLU A 10 -17.14 10.89 -28.08
C GLU A 10 -16.16 10.99 -26.90
N GLY A 11 -15.06 10.24 -27.01
CA GLY A 11 -13.95 10.31 -26.04
C GLY A 11 -14.33 9.94 -24.61
N PHE A 12 -15.39 9.13 -24.42
CA PHE A 12 -15.86 8.72 -23.11
C PHE A 12 -15.34 7.33 -22.75
N CYS A 13 -14.48 7.25 -21.73
CA CYS A 13 -13.81 6.02 -21.30
C CYS A 13 -13.04 5.34 -22.44
N SER A 14 -13.44 4.14 -22.85
CA SER A 14 -12.86 3.39 -23.98
C SER A 14 -13.68 3.51 -25.29
N ILE A 15 -14.63 4.44 -25.32
CA ILE A 15 -15.44 4.72 -26.52
C ILE A 15 -14.80 5.91 -27.23
N GLU A 16 -14.22 5.68 -28.40
CA GLU A 16 -13.67 6.74 -29.26
C GLU A 16 -14.80 7.56 -29.89
N SER A 17 -15.80 6.88 -30.47
CA SER A 17 -17.03 7.47 -30.92
C SER A 17 -18.16 6.43 -30.90
N LEU A 18 -19.36 6.85 -30.57
CA LEU A 18 -20.57 6.04 -30.58
C LEU A 18 -21.72 6.89 -31.12
N HIS A 19 -22.28 6.48 -32.25
CA HIS A 19 -23.50 7.06 -32.81
C HIS A 19 -24.57 5.99 -32.90
N LEU A 20 -25.65 6.15 -32.15
CA LEU A 20 -26.80 5.24 -32.16
C LEU A 20 -28.06 6.01 -32.53
N GLN A 21 -28.69 5.60 -33.61
CA GLN A 21 -30.03 6.05 -33.95
C GLN A 21 -31.05 5.14 -33.25
N LEU A 22 -31.88 5.71 -32.38
CA LEU A 22 -32.81 4.95 -31.56
C LEU A 22 -34.18 4.95 -32.21
N ASN A 23 -34.80 3.77 -32.37
CA ASN A 23 -36.18 3.67 -32.80
C ASN A 23 -37.10 3.82 -31.58
N PRO A 24 -38.01 4.84 -31.54
CA PRO A 24 -38.86 5.11 -30.40
C PRO A 24 -39.88 4.01 -30.08
N THR A 25 -40.13 3.10 -31.03
CA THR A 25 -41.12 2.01 -30.90
C THR A 25 -40.51 0.68 -30.53
N CYS A 26 -39.18 0.58 -30.39
CA CYS A 26 -38.48 -0.68 -30.10
C CYS A 26 -37.68 -0.62 -28.80
N THR A 27 -37.58 -1.74 -28.13
CA THR A 27 -36.60 -1.93 -27.05
C THR A 27 -35.25 -2.22 -27.67
N ILE A 28 -34.26 -1.36 -27.47
CA ILE A 28 -32.90 -1.55 -27.97
C ILE A 28 -32.07 -2.23 -26.86
N LEU A 29 -31.62 -3.44 -27.17
CA LEU A 29 -30.68 -4.18 -26.28
C LEU A 29 -29.25 -3.92 -26.76
N ILE A 30 -28.52 -3.09 -26.02
CA ILE A 30 -27.08 -2.87 -26.25
C ILE A 30 -26.32 -3.98 -25.56
N LYS A 31 -25.80 -4.94 -26.33
CA LYS A 31 -24.89 -5.98 -25.84
C LYS A 31 -23.46 -5.54 -26.09
N ALA A 32 -22.74 -5.21 -25.04
CA ALA A 32 -21.29 -5.11 -25.06
C ALA A 32 -20.69 -6.28 -24.29
N PRO A 33 -19.58 -6.88 -24.75
CA PRO A 33 -18.89 -7.90 -23.94
C PRO A 33 -18.48 -7.25 -22.61
N ASN A 34 -19.06 -7.72 -21.50
CA ASN A 34 -18.66 -7.29 -20.18
C ASN A 34 -17.18 -7.63 -19.96
N GLY A 35 -16.42 -6.69 -19.42
CA GLY A 35 -15.04 -6.95 -19.02
C GLY A 35 -13.97 -6.65 -20.09
N LYS A 36 -14.28 -6.06 -21.26
CA LYS A 36 -13.21 -5.51 -22.11
C LYS A 36 -12.47 -4.41 -21.38
N GLY A 37 -11.12 -4.47 -21.43
CA GLY A 37 -10.25 -3.41 -20.96
C GLY A 37 -9.84 -3.46 -19.48
N LYS A 38 -9.76 -4.65 -18.76
CA LYS A 38 -9.52 -4.61 -17.30
C LYS A 38 -8.94 -5.88 -16.69
N ALA A 39 -8.42 -6.77 -17.52
CA ALA A 39 -8.03 -8.09 -17.06
C ALA A 39 -6.64 -8.10 -16.41
N GLN A 40 -6.51 -8.96 -15.40
CA GLN A 40 -5.23 -9.30 -14.76
C GLN A 40 -5.02 -10.81 -14.80
N PRO A 41 -3.77 -11.30 -14.77
CA PRO A 41 -3.46 -12.73 -14.71
C PRO A 41 -4.11 -13.41 -13.51
N LEU A 42 -4.45 -14.71 -13.65
CA LEU A 42 -5.08 -15.50 -12.58
C LEU A 42 -4.22 -15.56 -11.30
N GLU A 43 -2.91 -15.48 -11.44
CA GLU A 43 -1.94 -15.52 -10.32
C GLU A 43 -1.76 -14.15 -9.63
N GLU A 44 -2.34 -13.06 -10.18
CA GLU A 44 -2.17 -11.73 -9.60
C GLU A 44 -2.93 -11.64 -8.27
N PRO A 45 -2.25 -11.24 -7.15
CA PRO A 45 -2.91 -11.10 -5.87
C PRO A 45 -3.85 -9.89 -5.83
N VAL A 46 -5.03 -10.09 -5.25
CA VAL A 46 -6.02 -9.04 -4.97
C VAL A 46 -6.25 -9.00 -3.46
N LEU A 47 -6.32 -7.81 -2.89
CA LEU A 47 -6.57 -7.65 -1.46
C LEU A 47 -8.06 -7.77 -1.17
N THR A 48 -8.41 -8.78 -0.38
CA THR A 48 -9.77 -9.03 0.10
C THR A 48 -9.90 -8.71 1.60
N ALA A 49 -11.12 -8.73 2.12
CA ALA A 49 -11.39 -8.58 3.56
C ALA A 49 -10.68 -9.66 4.41
N ASN A 50 -10.41 -10.83 3.81
CA ASN A 50 -9.76 -11.96 4.48
C ASN A 50 -8.24 -12.05 4.22
N GLY A 51 -7.67 -11.06 3.53
CA GLY A 51 -6.27 -11.02 3.12
C GLY A 51 -6.09 -11.19 1.62
N TRP A 52 -4.86 -11.46 1.21
CA TRP A 52 -4.50 -11.63 -0.20
C TRP A 52 -5.06 -12.93 -0.77
N LYS A 53 -5.68 -12.84 -1.95
CA LYS A 53 -6.22 -13.96 -2.70
C LYS A 53 -5.86 -13.81 -4.17
N LYS A 54 -5.55 -14.89 -4.88
CA LYS A 54 -5.25 -14.81 -6.31
C LYS A 54 -6.51 -14.44 -7.11
N MET A 55 -6.35 -13.69 -8.19
CA MET A 55 -7.45 -13.31 -9.08
C MET A 55 -8.26 -14.52 -9.53
N GLY A 56 -7.59 -15.64 -9.84
CA GLY A 56 -8.22 -16.89 -10.25
C GLY A 56 -9.04 -17.59 -9.16
N GLU A 57 -8.77 -17.30 -7.89
CA GLU A 57 -9.46 -17.92 -6.74
C GLU A 57 -10.64 -17.09 -6.21
N LEU A 58 -10.84 -15.87 -6.75
CA LEU A 58 -11.93 -14.99 -6.33
C LEU A 58 -13.29 -15.59 -6.71
N THR A 59 -14.25 -15.43 -5.80
CA THR A 59 -15.66 -15.80 -5.95
C THR A 59 -16.56 -14.60 -5.66
N LEU A 60 -17.82 -14.62 -6.05
CA LEU A 60 -18.78 -13.54 -5.78
C LEU A 60 -19.05 -13.32 -4.27
N ASN A 61 -18.70 -14.30 -3.44
CA ASN A 61 -18.81 -14.18 -1.97
C ASN A 61 -17.65 -13.38 -1.35
N ASP A 62 -16.55 -13.18 -2.08
CA ASP A 62 -15.42 -12.41 -1.61
C ASP A 62 -15.75 -10.92 -1.64
N LYS A 63 -15.15 -10.18 -0.70
CA LYS A 63 -15.18 -8.72 -0.66
C LYS A 63 -13.76 -8.20 -0.86
N VAL A 64 -13.56 -7.34 -1.85
CA VAL A 64 -12.27 -6.69 -2.10
C VAL A 64 -12.19 -5.35 -1.39
N ILE A 65 -10.99 -4.84 -1.16
CA ILE A 65 -10.81 -3.56 -0.46
C ILE A 65 -10.86 -2.39 -1.44
N ASN A 66 -11.72 -1.43 -1.14
CA ASN A 66 -11.76 -0.15 -1.84
C ASN A 66 -10.59 0.75 -1.39
N PRO A 67 -9.70 1.20 -2.29
CA PRO A 67 -8.53 2.00 -1.92
C PRO A 67 -8.86 3.44 -1.46
N VAL A 68 -10.07 3.95 -1.76
CA VAL A 68 -10.51 5.30 -1.40
C VAL A 68 -11.11 5.35 0.00
N THR A 69 -11.81 4.30 0.41
CA THR A 69 -12.47 4.22 1.72
C THR A 69 -11.72 3.35 2.73
N GLY A 70 -10.80 2.48 2.26
CA GLY A 70 -10.11 1.49 3.06
C GLY A 70 -10.99 0.31 3.51
N LYS A 71 -12.25 0.24 3.05
CA LYS A 71 -13.27 -0.71 3.50
C LYS A 71 -13.56 -1.80 2.47
N PRO A 72 -14.06 -2.97 2.92
CA PRO A 72 -14.48 -4.03 2.01
C PRO A 72 -15.71 -3.64 1.18
N ILE A 73 -15.68 -3.96 -0.12
CA ILE A 73 -16.79 -3.81 -1.08
C ILE A 73 -17.07 -5.15 -1.78
N LYS A 74 -18.29 -5.35 -2.25
CA LYS A 74 -18.73 -6.60 -2.91
C LYS A 74 -18.15 -6.73 -4.31
N LEU A 75 -18.00 -7.96 -4.76
CA LEU A 75 -17.85 -8.30 -6.17
C LEU A 75 -19.22 -8.44 -6.82
N LEU A 76 -19.46 -7.70 -7.90
CA LEU A 76 -20.70 -7.72 -8.68
C LEU A 76 -20.60 -8.65 -9.90
N GLY A 77 -19.40 -9.07 -10.27
CA GLY A 77 -19.19 -9.96 -11.41
C GLY A 77 -17.74 -10.41 -11.51
N ILE A 78 -17.56 -11.59 -12.10
CA ILE A 78 -16.26 -12.20 -12.42
C ILE A 78 -16.36 -12.70 -13.86
N TYR A 79 -15.37 -12.36 -14.70
CA TYR A 79 -15.40 -12.60 -16.12
C TYR A 79 -14.06 -13.15 -16.60
N ASP A 80 -14.03 -14.36 -17.08
CA ASP A 80 -12.85 -14.96 -17.69
C ASP A 80 -12.60 -14.32 -19.07
N ARG A 81 -11.33 -13.98 -19.35
CA ARG A 81 -10.92 -13.26 -20.54
C ARG A 81 -10.03 -14.08 -21.46
N GLY A 82 -9.69 -15.31 -21.06
CA GLY A 82 -8.81 -16.17 -21.83
C GLY A 82 -7.36 -15.68 -21.84
N LEU A 83 -6.66 -16.05 -22.88
CA LEU A 83 -5.23 -15.76 -23.08
C LEU A 83 -5.03 -14.37 -23.67
N LEU A 84 -4.39 -13.46 -22.94
CA LEU A 84 -4.15 -12.07 -23.34
C LEU A 84 -2.66 -11.72 -23.24
N ASP A 85 -2.23 -10.75 -24.06
CA ASP A 85 -0.93 -10.13 -23.91
C ASP A 85 -0.83 -9.40 -22.57
N THR A 86 0.22 -9.71 -21.81
CA THR A 86 0.39 -9.21 -20.44
C THR A 86 1.67 -8.42 -20.26
N TYR A 87 1.58 -7.45 -19.38
CA TYR A 87 2.63 -6.49 -19.06
C TYR A 87 2.87 -6.44 -17.57
N LYS A 88 4.14 -6.29 -17.18
CA LYS A 88 4.57 -6.01 -15.82
C LYS A 88 4.79 -4.51 -15.67
N ILE A 89 4.05 -3.91 -14.77
CA ILE A 89 4.19 -2.49 -14.42
C ILE A 89 5.03 -2.38 -13.17
N THR A 90 6.15 -1.66 -13.24
CA THR A 90 7.05 -1.41 -12.11
C THR A 90 6.99 0.06 -11.70
N PHE A 91 6.88 0.32 -10.41
CA PHE A 91 6.73 1.64 -9.82
C PHE A 91 8.00 2.15 -9.15
N SER A 92 8.00 3.45 -8.79
CA SER A 92 9.16 4.13 -8.21
C SER A 92 9.60 3.62 -6.83
N ASP A 93 8.74 2.94 -6.12
CA ASP A 93 9.04 2.29 -4.84
C ASP A 93 9.51 0.83 -4.99
N GLY A 94 9.67 0.36 -6.23
CA GLY A 94 10.04 -1.01 -6.55
C GLY A 94 8.89 -2.02 -6.51
N SER A 95 7.67 -1.58 -6.19
CA SER A 95 6.48 -2.43 -6.30
C SER A 95 6.16 -2.74 -7.77
N CYS A 96 5.51 -3.87 -8.02
CA CYS A 96 5.09 -4.24 -9.36
C CYS A 96 3.78 -5.01 -9.34
N THR A 97 3.08 -4.97 -10.47
CA THR A 97 1.87 -5.75 -10.71
C THR A 97 1.79 -6.16 -12.18
N GLU A 98 1.02 -7.18 -12.47
CA GLU A 98 0.83 -7.68 -13.83
C GLU A 98 -0.60 -7.42 -14.31
N CYS A 99 -0.75 -7.06 -15.59
CA CYS A 99 -2.05 -6.76 -16.18
C CYS A 99 -2.05 -6.99 -17.69
N ALA A 100 -3.23 -7.08 -18.30
CA ALA A 100 -3.39 -7.12 -19.74
C ALA A 100 -3.14 -5.73 -20.37
N GLY A 101 -2.90 -5.68 -21.69
CA GLY A 101 -2.66 -4.44 -22.41
C GLY A 101 -3.81 -3.45 -22.35
N ASP A 102 -5.03 -3.94 -22.36
CA ASP A 102 -6.26 -3.18 -22.24
C ASP A 102 -6.67 -2.83 -20.80
N HIS A 103 -5.83 -3.17 -19.79
CA HIS A 103 -6.12 -2.90 -18.38
C HIS A 103 -6.08 -1.41 -18.05
N LEU A 104 -7.08 -0.94 -17.30
CA LEU A 104 -7.26 0.48 -16.98
C LEU A 104 -6.53 0.90 -15.69
N TRP A 105 -5.99 2.10 -15.73
CA TRP A 105 -5.27 2.75 -14.65
C TRP A 105 -5.84 4.13 -14.36
N SER A 106 -6.11 4.42 -13.11
CA SER A 106 -6.34 5.79 -12.65
C SER A 106 -5.00 6.46 -12.38
N VAL A 107 -4.63 7.44 -13.19
CA VAL A 107 -3.30 8.06 -13.15
C VAL A 107 -3.36 9.59 -13.12
N PHE A 108 -2.37 10.17 -12.45
CA PHE A 108 -2.04 11.59 -12.56
C PHE A 108 -0.95 11.77 -13.61
N LYS A 109 -1.15 12.70 -14.53
CA LYS A 109 -0.12 13.07 -15.52
C LYS A 109 0.71 14.23 -14.98
N SER A 110 2.04 14.12 -15.02
CA SER A 110 2.95 15.22 -14.65
C SER A 110 2.77 16.45 -15.54
N GLY A 111 2.93 17.67 -15.01
CA GLY A 111 2.80 18.93 -15.76
C GLY A 111 1.71 19.86 -15.23
N LYS A 112 1.20 20.76 -16.07
CA LYS A 112 0.26 21.83 -15.68
C LYS A 112 -1.08 21.30 -15.10
N ALA A 113 -1.54 20.14 -15.55
CA ALA A 113 -2.78 19.48 -15.08
C ALA A 113 -2.52 18.30 -14.13
N LYS A 114 -1.49 18.39 -13.28
CA LYS A 114 -1.03 17.31 -12.39
C LYS A 114 -2.04 16.83 -11.36
N ASP A 115 -3.06 17.63 -11.07
CA ASP A 115 -4.07 17.31 -10.03
C ASP A 115 -5.30 16.59 -10.59
N ARG A 116 -5.42 16.45 -11.92
CA ARG A 116 -6.54 15.75 -12.55
C ARG A 116 -6.22 14.27 -12.70
N LEU A 117 -7.05 13.44 -12.09
CA LEU A 117 -7.03 11.99 -12.30
C LEU A 117 -7.60 11.67 -13.69
N ARG A 118 -6.94 10.76 -14.40
CA ARG A 118 -7.32 10.29 -15.73
C ARG A 118 -7.36 8.77 -15.73
N THR A 119 -8.26 8.19 -16.50
CA THR A 119 -8.30 6.74 -16.74
C THR A 119 -7.70 6.44 -18.11
N LEU A 120 -6.62 5.65 -18.12
CA LEU A 120 -5.88 5.25 -19.33
C LEU A 120 -5.61 3.75 -19.26
N ASP A 121 -5.58 3.09 -20.42
CA ASP A 121 -5.17 1.69 -20.53
C ASP A 121 -3.63 1.55 -20.58
N THR A 122 -3.15 0.32 -20.37
CA THR A 122 -1.72 0.00 -20.36
C THR A 122 -1.04 0.29 -21.70
N GLU A 123 -1.69 0.00 -22.84
CA GLU A 123 -1.16 0.25 -24.17
C GLU A 123 -0.99 1.75 -24.44
N THR A 124 -1.95 2.56 -24.01
CA THR A 124 -1.85 4.03 -24.08
C THR A 124 -0.73 4.55 -23.19
N LEU A 125 -0.60 4.04 -21.96
CA LEU A 125 0.52 4.40 -21.08
C LEU A 125 1.87 4.03 -21.70
N LEU A 126 1.98 2.87 -22.34
CA LEU A 126 3.22 2.37 -22.95
C LEU A 126 3.78 3.34 -24.00
N LYS A 127 2.93 4.07 -24.73
CA LYS A 127 3.34 5.02 -25.76
C LYS A 127 4.15 6.20 -25.22
N ASP A 128 3.87 6.68 -24.01
CA ASP A 128 4.47 7.92 -23.52
C ASP A 128 4.75 7.97 -21.99
N TYR A 129 4.79 6.83 -21.27
CA TYR A 129 5.01 6.82 -19.80
C TYR A 129 6.36 7.41 -19.39
N LYS A 130 7.35 7.35 -20.28
CA LYS A 130 8.67 7.96 -20.11
C LYS A 130 9.05 8.78 -21.32
N VAL A 131 9.71 9.91 -21.09
CA VAL A 131 10.24 10.79 -22.15
C VAL A 131 11.67 11.14 -21.80
N GLU A 132 12.56 11.02 -22.75
CA GLU A 132 13.97 11.39 -22.56
C GLU A 132 14.09 12.88 -22.26
N ASN A 133 14.96 13.21 -21.33
CA ASN A 133 15.17 14.58 -20.93
C ASN A 133 16.06 15.30 -21.96
N LYS A 134 15.53 16.29 -22.67
CA LYS A 134 16.25 17.06 -23.70
C LYS A 134 17.50 17.77 -23.17
N THR A 135 17.53 18.11 -21.87
CA THR A 135 18.65 18.84 -21.24
C THR A 135 19.68 17.93 -20.57
N ALA A 136 19.39 16.62 -20.48
CA ALA A 136 20.27 15.62 -19.87
C ALA A 136 20.07 14.27 -20.57
N PRO A 137 20.75 14.04 -21.73
CA PRO A 137 20.65 12.79 -22.48
C PRO A 137 20.91 11.56 -21.63
N GLY A 138 20.19 10.46 -21.88
CA GLY A 138 20.25 9.24 -21.07
C GLY A 138 19.45 9.28 -19.77
N THR A 139 18.84 10.42 -19.44
CA THR A 139 17.91 10.52 -18.30
C THR A 139 16.46 10.62 -18.77
N PHE A 140 15.50 10.10 -17.97
CA PHE A 140 14.10 10.05 -18.34
C PHE A 140 13.21 10.81 -17.35
N LYS A 141 12.22 11.53 -17.88
CA LYS A 141 11.08 12.06 -17.12
C LYS A 141 9.92 11.07 -17.22
N TYR A 142 9.41 10.65 -16.07
CA TYR A 142 8.26 9.75 -15.99
C TYR A 142 6.98 10.58 -15.84
N ARG A 143 5.97 10.24 -16.63
CA ARG A 143 4.81 11.11 -16.84
C ARG A 143 3.60 10.72 -16.02
N TYR A 144 3.48 9.46 -15.60
CA TYR A 144 2.29 8.94 -14.93
C TYR A 144 2.57 8.39 -13.55
N SER A 145 1.63 8.62 -12.64
CA SER A 145 1.69 8.13 -11.28
C SER A 145 0.30 7.70 -10.82
N THR A 146 0.21 6.60 -10.09
CA THR A 146 -1.04 6.13 -9.48
C THR A 146 -1.26 6.76 -8.11
N PRO A 147 -2.52 6.93 -7.67
CA PRO A 147 -2.81 7.27 -6.28
C PRO A 147 -2.37 6.15 -5.35
N LEU A 148 -2.18 6.48 -4.07
CA LEU A 148 -2.02 5.51 -3.00
C LEU A 148 -3.37 5.20 -2.36
N THR A 149 -3.43 4.09 -1.62
CA THR A 149 -4.59 3.77 -0.79
C THR A 149 -4.71 4.75 0.38
N VAL A 150 -5.92 4.91 0.93
CA VAL A 150 -6.06 5.39 2.31
C VAL A 150 -5.63 4.27 3.28
N PRO A 151 -5.43 4.55 4.58
CA PRO A 151 -5.23 3.50 5.56
C PRO A 151 -6.37 2.47 5.50
N ILE A 152 -6.00 1.19 5.39
CA ILE A 152 -6.95 0.09 5.20
C ILE A 152 -7.45 -0.37 6.55
N ASP A 153 -8.77 -0.52 6.72
CA ASP A 153 -9.33 -1.13 7.92
C ASP A 153 -8.85 -2.57 8.09
N GLY A 154 -8.56 -2.93 9.33
CA GLY A 154 -8.13 -4.26 9.71
C GLY A 154 -8.99 -4.84 10.83
N ASN A 155 -8.69 -6.06 11.25
CA ASN A 155 -9.46 -6.75 12.26
C ASN A 155 -9.23 -6.14 13.66
N TYR A 156 -10.33 -5.94 14.40
CA TYR A 156 -10.31 -5.51 15.79
C TYR A 156 -10.16 -6.74 16.72
N THR A 157 -8.99 -7.37 16.68
CA THR A 157 -8.69 -8.52 17.53
C THR A 157 -7.83 -8.07 18.70
N LYS A 158 -8.09 -8.62 19.89
CA LYS A 158 -7.22 -8.40 21.05
C LYS A 158 -5.84 -8.98 20.77
N LEU A 159 -4.82 -8.14 20.82
CA LEU A 159 -3.44 -8.54 20.58
C LEU A 159 -2.79 -9.00 21.91
N PRO A 160 -1.98 -10.08 21.88
CA PRO A 160 -1.37 -10.63 23.09
C PRO A 160 -0.36 -9.68 23.76
N ILE A 161 0.37 -8.90 22.95
CA ILE A 161 1.31 -7.89 23.40
C ILE A 161 0.89 -6.54 22.82
N HIS A 162 0.99 -5.47 23.62
CA HIS A 162 0.69 -4.13 23.12
C HIS A 162 1.54 -3.81 21.89
N PRO A 163 0.96 -3.29 20.76
CA PRO A 163 1.66 -3.16 19.48
C PRO A 163 2.96 -2.36 19.56
N TYR A 164 2.98 -1.25 20.28
CA TYR A 164 4.20 -0.46 20.46
C TYR A 164 5.30 -1.27 21.16
N VAL A 165 4.94 -2.02 22.20
CA VAL A 165 5.90 -2.85 22.96
C VAL A 165 6.47 -3.94 22.07
N LEU A 166 5.63 -4.62 21.28
CA LEU A 166 6.12 -5.62 20.33
C LEU A 166 7.04 -4.99 19.27
N GLY A 167 6.66 -3.84 18.68
CA GLY A 167 7.50 -3.12 17.73
C GLY A 167 8.86 -2.76 18.31
N PHE A 168 8.87 -2.28 19.55
CA PHE A 168 10.10 -1.97 20.29
C PHE A 168 10.99 -3.22 20.52
N ILE A 169 10.38 -4.35 20.90
CA ILE A 169 11.08 -5.63 21.10
C ILE A 169 11.65 -6.14 19.77
N LEU A 170 10.93 -6.03 18.69
CA LEU A 170 11.39 -6.45 17.37
C LEU A 170 12.57 -5.62 16.87
N GLY A 171 12.66 -4.33 17.22
CA GLY A 171 13.83 -3.50 16.95
C GLY A 171 15.00 -3.86 17.90
N ASP A 172 15.02 -3.29 19.07
CA ASP A 172 16.15 -3.34 20.01
C ASP A 172 16.15 -4.54 20.97
N GLY A 173 15.07 -5.33 21.04
CA GLY A 173 14.95 -6.43 21.99
C GLY A 173 15.82 -7.64 21.61
N CYS A 174 16.55 -8.19 22.58
CA CYS A 174 17.18 -9.51 22.47
C CYS A 174 16.27 -10.54 23.14
N ILE A 175 15.65 -11.41 22.32
CA ILE A 175 14.71 -12.44 22.75
C ILE A 175 15.49 -13.73 23.01
N SER A 176 15.83 -14.01 24.27
CA SER A 176 16.61 -15.19 24.64
C SER A 176 15.72 -16.44 24.70
N GLY A 177 16.16 -17.53 24.06
CA GLY A 177 15.44 -18.82 24.07
C GLY A 177 15.31 -19.47 25.46
N ASN A 178 16.23 -19.18 26.37
CA ASN A 178 16.32 -19.92 27.65
C ASN A 178 15.67 -19.20 28.85
N ARG A 179 15.31 -17.93 28.76
CA ARG A 179 14.91 -17.14 29.95
C ARG A 179 13.56 -16.45 29.86
N LEU A 180 12.78 -16.61 28.81
CA LEU A 180 11.46 -15.93 28.62
C LEU A 180 11.49 -14.43 28.96
N THR A 181 12.66 -13.80 28.82
CA THR A 181 12.93 -12.42 29.21
C THR A 181 13.53 -11.68 28.03
N VAL A 182 13.01 -10.51 27.72
CA VAL A 182 13.56 -9.64 26.70
C VAL A 182 14.59 -8.71 27.32
N ARG A 183 15.82 -8.70 26.80
CA ARG A 183 16.84 -7.71 27.16
C ARG A 183 16.87 -6.59 26.14
N VAL A 184 16.95 -5.37 26.60
CA VAL A 184 17.04 -4.18 25.76
C VAL A 184 18.22 -3.34 26.20
N SER A 185 18.87 -2.67 25.24
CA SER A 185 19.97 -1.73 25.49
C SER A 185 19.65 -0.42 24.78
N THR A 186 19.79 0.71 25.47
CA THR A 186 19.54 2.04 24.91
C THR A 186 20.52 3.07 25.43
N ASN A 187 20.63 4.20 24.74
CA ASN A 187 21.45 5.33 25.21
C ASN A 187 20.89 5.89 26.52
N ARG A 188 21.78 6.40 27.36
CA ARG A 188 21.43 7.00 28.65
C ARG A 188 20.45 8.16 28.53
N GLU A 189 20.61 9.02 27.53
CA GLU A 189 19.76 10.20 27.32
C GLU A 189 18.31 9.83 26.97
N ASP A 190 18.11 8.72 26.27
CA ASP A 190 16.81 8.26 25.78
C ASP A 190 16.05 7.39 26.80
N TRP A 191 16.77 6.93 27.83
CA TRP A 191 16.31 5.96 28.81
C TRP A 191 15.00 6.34 29.50
N PRO A 192 14.86 7.54 30.15
CA PRO A 192 13.64 7.84 30.90
C PRO A 192 12.39 7.81 30.03
N GLU A 193 12.46 8.42 28.83
CA GLU A 193 11.33 8.49 27.91
C GLU A 193 10.89 7.09 27.44
N ILE A 194 11.86 6.21 27.16
CA ILE A 194 11.58 4.85 26.69
C ILE A 194 10.94 4.01 27.77
N VAL A 195 11.51 4.03 28.99
CA VAL A 195 11.02 3.22 30.11
C VAL A 195 9.63 3.66 30.52
N ASP A 196 9.38 4.95 30.68
CA ASP A 196 8.07 5.49 31.04
C ASP A 196 7.00 5.09 30.01
N ARG A 197 7.34 5.15 28.72
CA ARG A 197 6.43 4.75 27.66
C ARG A 197 6.18 3.23 27.64
N LEU A 198 7.20 2.40 27.82
CA LEU A 198 7.01 0.95 27.93
C LEU A 198 6.15 0.59 29.12
N ARG A 199 6.39 1.21 30.28
CA ARG A 199 5.59 1.03 31.51
C ARG A 199 4.12 1.42 31.29
N SER A 200 3.84 2.49 30.53
CA SER A 200 2.46 2.93 30.26
C SER A 200 1.68 1.98 29.36
N TYR A 201 2.36 1.14 28.56
CA TYR A 201 1.74 0.19 27.64
C TYR A 201 1.76 -1.26 28.13
N LEU A 202 2.45 -1.56 29.19
CA LEU A 202 2.46 -2.90 29.79
C LEU A 202 1.32 -3.05 30.81
N PRO A 203 0.76 -4.25 30.97
CA PRO A 203 -0.30 -4.50 31.94
C PRO A 203 0.14 -4.26 33.38
N ASP A 204 1.42 -4.44 33.68
CA ASP A 204 2.06 -4.12 34.95
C ASP A 204 3.37 -3.35 34.66
N PRO A 205 3.48 -2.10 35.14
CA PRO A 205 4.70 -1.31 35.00
C PRO A 205 5.97 -1.97 35.61
N ASN A 206 5.79 -2.82 36.60
CA ASN A 206 6.88 -3.53 37.26
C ASN A 206 7.53 -4.62 36.41
N LEU A 207 6.95 -4.97 35.26
CA LEU A 207 7.56 -5.88 34.28
C LEU A 207 8.85 -5.32 33.65
N VAL A 208 9.10 -4.01 33.77
CA VAL A 208 10.33 -3.36 33.30
C VAL A 208 11.31 -3.25 34.47
N HIS A 209 12.30 -4.10 34.47
CA HIS A 209 13.39 -4.09 35.50
C HIS A 209 14.61 -3.36 34.94
N GLU A 210 15.01 -2.32 35.62
CA GLU A 210 16.23 -1.57 35.30
C GLU A 210 17.47 -2.39 35.69
N GLY A 211 18.43 -2.42 34.77
CA GLY A 211 19.71 -3.08 34.96
C GLY A 211 20.86 -2.09 35.03
N THR A 212 22.06 -2.63 34.93
CA THR A 212 23.32 -1.88 35.03
C THR A 212 23.61 -1.07 33.76
N GLU A 213 24.37 0.00 33.93
CA GLU A 213 24.97 0.76 32.84
C GLU A 213 26.33 0.11 32.46
N VAL A 214 26.51 -0.19 31.17
CA VAL A 214 27.77 -0.75 30.64
C VAL A 214 28.18 0.04 29.43
N ARG A 215 29.38 0.63 29.44
CA ARG A 215 29.95 1.41 28.33
C ARG A 215 29.03 2.52 27.79
N GLY A 216 28.32 3.23 28.66
CA GLY A 216 27.43 4.33 28.32
C GLY A 216 26.07 3.90 27.73
N ALA A 217 25.79 2.61 27.69
CA ALA A 217 24.47 2.07 27.36
C ALA A 217 23.79 1.53 28.63
N LYS A 218 22.55 1.93 28.84
CA LYS A 218 21.71 1.38 29.89
C LYS A 218 20.99 0.12 29.45
N HIS A 219 20.99 -0.90 30.26
CA HIS A 219 20.33 -2.18 29.99
C HIS A 219 19.09 -2.31 30.87
N PHE A 220 18.06 -2.91 30.35
CA PHE A 220 16.87 -3.29 31.10
C PHE A 220 16.30 -4.61 30.60
N ARG A 221 15.38 -5.15 31.39
CA ARG A 221 14.69 -6.41 31.06
C ARG A 221 13.19 -6.21 31.11
N ILE A 222 12.48 -6.80 30.18
CA ILE A 222 11.03 -6.90 30.20
C ILE A 222 10.70 -8.35 30.53
N HIS A 223 10.00 -8.56 31.63
CA HIS A 223 9.53 -9.85 32.10
C HIS A 223 8.07 -10.09 31.75
N GLY A 224 7.56 -11.30 31.97
CA GLY A 224 6.14 -11.62 31.86
C GLY A 224 5.57 -11.75 30.46
N LEU A 225 6.37 -11.60 29.40
CA LEU A 225 5.92 -11.72 28.01
C LEU A 225 6.34 -13.03 27.32
N GLY A 226 6.88 -13.98 28.11
CA GLY A 226 7.49 -15.19 27.54
C GLY A 226 6.49 -16.12 26.85
N LYS A 227 5.28 -16.26 27.41
CA LYS A 227 4.21 -17.09 26.84
C LYS A 227 3.75 -16.48 25.51
N GLU A 228 3.42 -15.20 25.50
CA GLU A 228 2.95 -14.47 24.33
C GLU A 228 3.98 -14.48 23.19
N LEU A 229 5.26 -14.27 23.51
CA LEU A 229 6.35 -14.33 22.52
C LEU A 229 6.54 -15.75 21.97
N LYS A 230 6.32 -16.79 22.79
CA LYS A 230 6.37 -18.18 22.37
C LYS A 230 5.21 -18.48 21.40
N ASP A 231 4.00 -18.10 21.75
CA ASP A 231 2.79 -18.31 20.95
C ASP A 231 2.87 -17.54 19.62
N LEU A 232 3.57 -16.40 19.59
CA LEU A 232 3.87 -15.65 18.37
C LEU A 232 5.05 -16.20 17.55
N GLY A 233 5.73 -17.26 18.01
CA GLY A 233 6.89 -17.86 17.33
C GLY A 233 8.16 -17.03 17.36
N LEU A 234 8.28 -16.08 18.31
CA LEU A 234 9.41 -15.14 18.38
C LEU A 234 10.51 -15.57 19.35
N ILE A 235 10.27 -16.58 20.20
CA ILE A 235 11.28 -17.06 21.16
C ILE A 235 12.47 -17.66 20.40
N GLY A 236 13.67 -17.23 20.78
CA GLY A 236 14.92 -17.70 20.16
C GLY A 236 15.27 -17.06 18.82
N CYS A 237 14.42 -16.19 18.27
CA CYS A 237 14.71 -15.46 17.06
C CYS A 237 15.94 -14.56 17.23
N LYS A 238 16.95 -14.77 16.38
CA LYS A 238 18.10 -13.86 16.25
C LYS A 238 17.71 -12.66 15.41
N SER A 239 18.55 -11.64 15.38
CA SER A 239 18.28 -10.41 14.61
C SER A 239 17.93 -10.63 13.13
N LYS A 240 18.44 -11.69 12.51
CA LYS A 240 18.15 -12.05 11.10
C LYS A 240 16.83 -12.80 10.90
N ASP A 241 16.32 -13.40 11.97
CA ASP A 241 15.14 -14.29 11.93
C ASP A 241 13.86 -13.61 12.42
N LYS A 242 13.95 -12.36 12.90
CA LYS A 242 12.81 -11.59 13.40
C LYS A 242 11.83 -11.29 12.27
N PHE A 243 10.54 -11.33 12.59
CA PHE A 243 9.43 -11.01 11.68
C PHE A 243 8.28 -10.35 12.44
N ILE A 244 7.37 -9.72 11.72
CA ILE A 244 6.13 -9.19 12.30
C ILE A 244 5.06 -10.28 12.15
N PRO A 245 4.45 -10.76 13.26
CA PRO A 245 3.39 -11.76 13.18
C PRO A 245 2.18 -11.24 12.38
N GLU A 246 1.58 -12.13 11.60
CA GLU A 246 0.48 -11.79 10.68
C GLU A 246 -0.72 -11.14 11.39
N LEU A 247 -1.03 -11.60 12.61
CA LEU A 247 -2.07 -11.03 13.47
C LEU A 247 -1.90 -9.50 13.64
N TYR A 248 -0.67 -9.02 13.78
CA TYR A 248 -0.36 -7.59 13.91
C TYR A 248 -0.44 -6.86 12.56
N LEU A 249 -0.02 -7.49 11.47
CA LEU A 249 -0.12 -6.91 10.13
C LEU A 249 -1.58 -6.67 9.71
N LYS A 250 -2.49 -7.54 10.13
CA LYS A 250 -3.93 -7.49 9.83
C LYS A 250 -4.76 -6.75 10.88
N SER A 251 -4.14 -6.21 11.93
CA SER A 251 -4.82 -5.52 13.02
C SER A 251 -5.36 -4.14 12.60
N SER A 252 -6.06 -3.45 13.52
CA SER A 252 -6.61 -2.12 13.30
C SER A 252 -5.56 -1.10 12.84
N ILE A 253 -6.00 -0.02 12.21
CA ILE A 253 -5.13 1.09 11.78
C ILE A 253 -4.28 1.61 12.95
N GLU A 254 -4.88 1.79 14.12
CA GLU A 254 -4.21 2.28 15.32
C GLU A 254 -3.12 1.32 15.80
N ASN A 255 -3.44 0.03 15.90
CA ASN A 255 -2.48 -1.00 16.30
C ASN A 255 -1.28 -1.06 15.36
N ARG A 256 -1.51 -0.97 14.04
CA ARG A 256 -0.42 -0.95 13.05
C ARG A 256 0.42 0.32 13.12
N ARG A 257 -0.18 1.48 13.43
CA ARG A 257 0.55 2.73 13.69
C ARG A 257 1.44 2.63 14.93
N LEU A 258 0.90 2.08 16.01
CA LEU A 258 1.65 1.88 17.25
C LEU A 258 2.79 0.87 17.08
N LEU A 259 2.56 -0.23 16.36
CA LEU A 259 3.60 -1.21 16.04
C LEU A 259 4.73 -0.58 15.21
N LEU A 260 4.35 0.18 14.18
CA LEU A 260 5.32 0.88 13.33
C LEU A 260 6.10 1.93 14.14
N ALA A 261 5.44 2.65 15.06
CA ALA A 261 6.10 3.61 15.93
C ALA A 261 7.14 2.93 16.84
N GLY A 262 6.82 1.78 17.43
CA GLY A 262 7.77 1.01 18.25
C GLY A 262 9.01 0.58 17.46
N LEU A 263 8.82 0.10 16.23
CA LEU A 263 9.91 -0.26 15.33
C LEU A 263 10.77 0.96 14.93
N LEU A 264 10.14 2.06 14.57
CA LEU A 264 10.84 3.25 14.11
C LEU A 264 11.51 4.04 15.25
N ASP A 265 10.94 3.98 16.44
CA ASP A 265 11.55 4.59 17.62
C ASP A 265 12.86 3.90 18.03
N THR A 266 13.03 2.64 17.68
CA THR A 266 14.30 1.90 17.84
C THR A 266 15.23 2.13 16.65
N ASP A 267 15.14 1.31 15.62
CA ASP A 267 16.05 1.24 14.46
C ASP A 267 15.71 2.23 13.34
N GLY A 268 14.65 3.04 13.48
CA GLY A 268 14.28 4.06 12.52
C GLY A 268 15.20 5.28 12.57
N CYS A 269 15.60 5.79 11.42
CA CYS A 269 16.36 7.04 11.28
C CYS A 269 15.52 8.08 10.53
N VAL A 270 15.48 9.30 11.04
CA VAL A 270 14.84 10.45 10.39
C VAL A 270 15.89 11.52 10.14
N GLY A 271 16.30 11.66 8.87
CA GLY A 271 17.21 12.72 8.44
C GLY A 271 18.42 13.00 9.35
N SER A 272 19.06 14.15 9.17
CA SER A 272 20.05 14.65 10.14
C SER A 272 19.33 15.53 11.18
N LYS A 273 19.86 15.60 12.42
CA LYS A 273 19.37 16.48 13.50
C LYS A 273 19.24 17.97 13.06
N LYS A 274 19.85 18.35 11.93
CA LYS A 274 19.86 19.73 11.39
C LYS A 274 18.83 19.99 10.29
N LYS A 275 18.16 18.95 9.74
CA LYS A 275 17.17 19.11 8.63
C LYS A 275 15.93 18.28 8.91
N ILE A 276 14.77 18.95 8.87
CA ILE A 276 13.49 18.30 8.86
C ILE A 276 13.38 17.43 7.61
N SER A 277 13.12 16.14 7.77
CA SER A 277 12.98 15.17 6.67
C SER A 277 11.55 14.64 6.64
N LYS A 278 11.05 14.45 5.41
CA LYS A 278 9.76 13.76 5.15
C LYS A 278 9.97 12.29 4.81
N VAL A 279 11.20 11.83 4.93
CA VAL A 279 11.60 10.44 4.67
C VAL A 279 12.27 9.91 5.92
N SER A 280 11.82 8.77 6.38
CA SER A 280 12.53 7.97 7.37
C SER A 280 13.08 6.71 6.73
N THR A 281 14.08 6.11 7.37
CA THR A 281 14.65 4.83 6.95
C THR A 281 14.65 3.88 8.14
N TYR A 282 14.41 2.62 7.86
CA TYR A 282 14.57 1.52 8.81
C TYR A 282 15.61 0.55 8.27
N SER A 283 16.51 0.07 9.11
CA SER A 283 17.54 -0.89 8.71
C SER A 283 17.56 -2.10 9.63
N SER A 284 17.51 -3.30 9.06
CA SER A 284 17.51 -4.55 9.80
C SER A 284 18.44 -5.59 9.15
N LYS A 285 18.80 -6.61 9.92
CA LYS A 285 19.42 -7.84 9.39
C LYS A 285 18.38 -8.84 8.92
N SER A 286 17.11 -8.66 9.23
CA SER A 286 16.01 -9.52 8.79
C SER A 286 15.35 -8.95 7.55
N GLU A 287 15.29 -9.75 6.49
CA GLU A 287 14.51 -9.47 5.30
C GLU A 287 13.01 -9.49 5.60
N HIS A 288 12.57 -10.49 6.37
CA HIS A 288 11.16 -10.62 6.78
C HIS A 288 10.67 -9.40 7.58
N LEU A 289 11.52 -8.85 8.45
CA LEU A 289 11.17 -7.64 9.20
C LEU A 289 11.06 -6.41 8.29
N ARG A 290 11.99 -6.25 7.31
CA ARG A 290 11.90 -5.21 6.28
C ARG A 290 10.60 -5.33 5.49
N ASP A 291 10.23 -6.54 5.07
CA ASP A 291 9.02 -6.78 4.28
C ASP A 291 7.75 -6.54 5.09
N GLY A 292 7.73 -6.94 6.35
CA GLY A 292 6.65 -6.62 7.28
C GLY A 292 6.48 -5.11 7.49
N ILE A 293 7.57 -4.36 7.61
CA ILE A 293 7.52 -2.89 7.70
C ILE A 293 7.00 -2.28 6.40
N SER A 294 7.45 -2.78 5.25
CA SER A 294 6.93 -2.34 3.95
C SER A 294 5.42 -2.56 3.84
N TYR A 295 4.93 -3.72 4.30
CA TYR A 295 3.51 -4.02 4.39
C TYR A 295 2.77 -3.01 5.29
N LEU A 296 3.27 -2.76 6.51
CA LEU A 296 2.67 -1.78 7.44
C LEU A 296 2.55 -0.40 6.79
N VAL A 297 3.64 0.09 6.20
CA VAL A 297 3.69 1.41 5.58
C VAL A 297 2.67 1.53 4.44
N ARG A 298 2.64 0.56 3.52
CA ARG A 298 1.73 0.56 2.37
C ARG A 298 0.28 0.41 2.81
N SER A 299 0.00 -0.47 3.75
CA SER A 299 -1.35 -0.67 4.32
C SER A 299 -1.88 0.56 5.08
N LEU A 300 -1.00 1.46 5.50
CA LEU A 300 -1.31 2.75 6.14
C LEU A 300 -1.32 3.92 5.14
N GLY A 301 -1.30 3.64 3.84
CA GLY A 301 -1.36 4.64 2.78
C GLY A 301 -0.03 5.35 2.50
N GLY A 302 1.10 4.76 2.90
CA GLY A 302 2.43 5.28 2.68
C GLY A 302 3.15 4.68 1.48
N LEU A 303 4.34 5.21 1.19
CA LEU A 303 5.30 4.67 0.23
C LEU A 303 6.47 4.01 0.95
N SER A 304 6.84 2.84 0.48
CA SER A 304 7.94 2.05 1.03
C SER A 304 8.82 1.51 -0.08
N THR A 305 10.08 1.94 -0.12
CA THR A 305 11.09 1.41 -1.06
C THR A 305 12.01 0.45 -0.33
N LYS A 306 12.11 -0.77 -0.83
CA LYS A 306 12.98 -1.83 -0.27
C LYS A 306 14.33 -1.82 -0.96
N ASN A 307 15.40 -1.78 -0.18
CA ASN A 307 16.79 -1.81 -0.64
C ASN A 307 17.61 -2.81 0.18
N GLU A 308 18.73 -3.23 -0.40
CA GLU A 308 19.76 -4.00 0.27
C GLU A 308 21.07 -3.23 0.25
N SER A 309 21.81 -3.30 1.35
CA SER A 309 23.14 -2.69 1.46
C SER A 309 24.11 -3.72 2.02
N THR A 310 25.03 -4.15 1.20
CA THR A 310 26.11 -5.06 1.62
C THR A 310 27.38 -4.24 1.88
N ARG A 311 27.94 -4.38 3.07
CA ARG A 311 29.17 -3.70 3.49
C ARG A 311 30.18 -4.72 3.97
N PHE A 312 31.45 -4.53 3.58
CA PHE A 312 32.56 -5.26 4.14
C PHE A 312 33.02 -4.58 5.43
N LYS A 313 32.95 -5.30 6.55
CA LYS A 313 33.35 -4.79 7.86
C LYS A 313 33.88 -5.92 8.73
N TYR A 314 35.00 -5.68 9.41
CA TYR A 314 35.66 -6.67 10.28
C TYR A 314 35.92 -8.02 9.58
N GLY A 315 36.50 -8.00 8.35
CA GLY A 315 36.89 -9.19 7.61
C GLY A 315 35.73 -10.00 7.01
N ARG A 316 34.47 -9.50 7.03
CA ARG A 316 33.31 -10.20 6.48
C ARG A 316 32.32 -9.26 5.79
N TYR A 317 31.59 -9.79 4.81
CA TYR A 317 30.45 -9.09 4.23
C TYR A 317 29.24 -9.19 5.17
N THR A 318 28.57 -8.06 5.36
CA THR A 318 27.34 -7.99 6.16
C THR A 318 26.28 -7.31 5.33
N THR A 319 25.19 -8.01 5.06
CA THR A 319 24.00 -7.47 4.38
C THR A 319 23.05 -6.85 5.41
N SER A 320 22.53 -5.69 5.08
CA SER A 320 21.47 -5.01 5.80
C SER A 320 20.32 -4.72 4.85
N TYR A 321 19.12 -5.02 5.28
CA TYR A 321 17.89 -4.77 4.55
C TYR A 321 17.32 -3.42 5.00
N VAL A 322 17.16 -2.51 4.04
CA VAL A 322 16.78 -1.12 4.31
C VAL A 322 15.41 -0.84 3.70
N CYS A 323 14.57 -0.17 4.46
CA CYS A 323 13.28 0.31 4.02
C CYS A 323 13.26 1.84 4.10
N SER A 324 13.09 2.54 2.97
CA SER A 324 12.85 3.99 2.95
C SER A 324 11.36 4.24 3.01
N ILE A 325 10.92 5.08 3.95
CA ILE A 325 9.52 5.23 4.36
C ILE A 325 9.07 6.67 4.18
N ARG A 326 7.89 6.85 3.56
CA ARG A 326 7.18 8.13 3.49
C ARG A 326 5.74 7.93 3.92
N LEU A 327 5.27 8.75 4.87
CA LEU A 327 3.91 8.69 5.43
C LEU A 327 3.31 10.09 5.49
N THR A 328 2.00 10.20 5.41
CA THR A 328 1.26 11.47 5.55
C THR A 328 1.14 11.94 7.00
N PHE A 329 1.47 11.08 7.95
CA PHE A 329 1.47 11.35 9.39
C PHE A 329 2.87 11.11 9.97
N ASN A 330 3.11 11.64 11.16
CA ASN A 330 4.35 11.40 11.89
C ASN A 330 4.31 10.01 12.54
N PRO A 331 5.19 9.06 12.14
CA PRO A 331 5.17 7.71 12.67
C PRO A 331 5.97 7.54 13.96
N PHE A 332 6.62 8.58 14.48
CA PHE A 332 7.48 8.52 15.65
C PHE A 332 6.74 9.00 16.91
N LEU A 333 7.00 8.37 18.04
CA LEU A 333 6.57 8.84 19.34
C LEU A 333 7.72 9.41 20.17
N ARG A 334 8.99 9.06 19.88
CA ARG A 334 10.16 9.65 20.56
C ARG A 334 10.30 11.13 20.22
N LYS A 335 10.39 11.97 21.26
CA LYS A 335 10.36 13.44 21.17
C LYS A 335 11.33 14.00 20.14
N TYR A 336 12.59 13.55 20.12
CA TYR A 336 13.57 14.10 19.19
C TYR A 336 13.32 13.66 17.73
N LYS A 337 12.85 12.42 17.51
CA LYS A 337 12.49 11.91 16.16
C LYS A 337 11.24 12.60 15.65
N THR A 338 10.25 12.81 16.51
CA THR A 338 9.01 13.53 16.20
C THR A 338 9.30 14.96 15.71
N LYS A 339 10.20 15.68 16.39
CA LYS A 339 10.61 17.04 15.98
C LYS A 339 11.37 17.07 14.64
N SER A 340 12.05 15.99 14.30
CA SER A 340 12.86 15.90 13.07
C SER A 340 12.08 15.43 11.85
N TYR A 341 10.86 14.90 12.04
CA TYR A 341 9.99 14.44 10.95
C TYR A 341 9.04 15.55 10.51
N GLY A 342 9.13 15.96 9.23
CA GLY A 342 8.32 17.04 8.69
C GLY A 342 6.95 16.56 8.17
N GLU A 343 5.95 17.39 8.30
CA GLU A 343 4.62 17.13 7.75
C GLU A 343 4.57 17.28 6.23
N PHE A 344 3.75 16.45 5.59
CA PHE A 344 3.45 16.59 4.17
C PHE A 344 2.42 17.71 3.96
N THR A 345 2.80 18.73 3.21
CA THR A 345 1.88 19.79 2.81
C THR A 345 1.03 19.33 1.61
N ARG A 346 -0.17 19.90 1.42
CA ARG A 346 -1.05 19.62 0.27
C ARG A 346 -0.37 19.76 -1.10
N ARG A 347 0.70 20.54 -1.22
CA ARG A 347 1.47 20.72 -2.46
C ARG A 347 2.29 19.49 -2.88
N ASN A 348 2.56 18.57 -1.96
CA ASN A 348 3.36 17.35 -2.21
C ASN A 348 2.49 16.12 -2.06
N ARG A 349 1.58 15.89 -3.03
CA ARG A 349 0.80 14.64 -3.08
C ARG A 349 1.74 13.44 -3.12
N MET A 350 1.51 12.47 -2.24
CA MET A 350 2.17 11.18 -2.32
C MET A 350 1.53 10.35 -3.42
N VAL A 351 2.34 9.92 -4.36
CA VAL A 351 1.91 9.10 -5.51
C VAL A 351 2.99 8.09 -5.84
N ASN A 352 2.63 6.98 -6.44
CA ASN A 352 3.58 6.00 -6.93
C ASN A 352 3.77 6.15 -8.45
N THR A 353 4.98 6.49 -8.88
CA THR A 353 5.27 6.83 -10.29
C THR A 353 5.59 5.57 -11.07
N ILE A 354 4.97 5.38 -12.23
CA ILE A 354 5.28 4.29 -13.16
C ILE A 354 6.70 4.50 -13.71
N ARG A 355 7.57 3.49 -13.53
CA ARG A 355 8.98 3.51 -13.94
C ARG A 355 9.28 2.61 -15.12
N ASN A 356 8.60 1.48 -15.20
CA ASN A 356 8.76 0.55 -16.31
C ASN A 356 7.44 -0.12 -16.66
N ILE A 357 7.24 -0.38 -17.95
CA ILE A 357 6.17 -1.19 -18.51
C ILE A 357 6.86 -2.18 -19.45
N GLU A 358 6.79 -3.46 -19.12
CA GLU A 358 7.49 -4.54 -19.82
C GLU A 358 6.51 -5.62 -20.25
N TYR A 359 6.57 -6.02 -21.51
CA TYR A 359 5.82 -7.17 -22.02
C TYR A 359 6.40 -8.48 -21.45
N ILE A 360 5.53 -9.32 -20.89
CA ILE A 360 5.93 -10.56 -20.21
C ILE A 360 5.27 -11.82 -20.81
N GLY A 361 4.77 -11.72 -22.05
CA GLY A 361 4.12 -12.82 -22.76
C GLY A 361 2.61 -12.87 -22.55
N LYS A 362 1.99 -13.98 -22.98
CA LYS A 362 0.56 -14.20 -22.84
C LYS A 362 0.24 -14.99 -21.58
N LYS A 363 -0.78 -14.56 -20.84
CA LYS A 363 -1.29 -15.26 -19.65
C LYS A 363 -2.81 -15.36 -19.70
N VAL A 364 -3.36 -16.38 -19.04
CA VAL A 364 -4.80 -16.48 -18.83
C VAL A 364 -5.20 -15.40 -17.82
N CYS A 365 -6.16 -14.58 -18.21
CA CYS A 365 -6.57 -13.39 -17.45
C CYS A 365 -8.05 -13.43 -17.08
N ARG A 366 -8.37 -12.74 -16.00
CA ARG A 366 -9.72 -12.56 -15.47
C ARG A 366 -9.97 -11.10 -15.12
N CYS A 367 -11.21 -10.67 -15.27
CA CYS A 367 -11.69 -9.35 -14.88
C CYS A 367 -12.71 -9.48 -13.75
N ILE A 368 -12.71 -8.53 -12.81
CA ILE A 368 -13.71 -8.45 -11.75
C ILE A 368 -14.48 -7.13 -11.86
N LYS A 369 -15.75 -7.15 -11.45
CA LYS A 369 -16.58 -5.95 -11.28
C LYS A 369 -16.79 -5.70 -9.80
N VAL A 370 -16.44 -4.51 -9.32
CA VAL A 370 -16.54 -4.10 -7.92
C VAL A 370 -17.74 -3.17 -7.71
N ASP A 371 -18.30 -3.20 -6.49
CA ASP A 371 -19.43 -2.35 -6.06
C ASP A 371 -18.89 -1.00 -5.54
N SER A 372 -18.38 -0.18 -6.47
CA SER A 372 -18.00 1.21 -6.17
C SER A 372 -18.12 2.08 -7.41
N SER A 373 -18.45 3.36 -7.20
CA SER A 373 -18.55 4.36 -8.27
C SER A 373 -17.22 4.61 -8.97
N GLU A 374 -16.13 4.57 -8.21
CA GLU A 374 -14.78 4.79 -8.72
C GLU A 374 -14.22 3.57 -9.48
N GLY A 375 -14.81 2.40 -9.28
CA GLY A 375 -14.34 1.14 -9.89
C GLY A 375 -12.92 0.76 -9.50
N LEU A 376 -12.43 1.14 -8.32
CA LEU A 376 -11.07 0.91 -7.87
C LEU A 376 -10.98 -0.28 -6.90
N TYR A 377 -9.87 -1.02 -6.99
CA TYR A 377 -9.51 -2.07 -6.05
C TYR A 377 -7.99 -2.15 -5.87
N ILE A 378 -7.52 -3.02 -4.98
CA ILE A 378 -6.12 -3.11 -4.60
C ILE A 378 -5.55 -4.45 -5.08
N THR A 379 -4.47 -4.39 -5.84
CA THR A 379 -3.68 -5.55 -6.25
C THR A 379 -2.33 -5.59 -5.53
N ARG A 380 -1.46 -6.52 -5.92
CA ARG A 380 -0.12 -6.75 -5.36
C ARG A 380 0.53 -5.49 -4.82
N ASP A 381 1.21 -5.60 -3.68
CA ASP A 381 1.98 -4.50 -3.08
C ASP A 381 1.16 -3.23 -2.74
N PHE A 382 -0.16 -3.36 -2.56
CA PHE A 382 -1.10 -2.26 -2.32
C PHE A 382 -1.22 -1.27 -3.48
N ILE A 383 -0.98 -1.73 -4.71
CA ILE A 383 -1.14 -0.92 -5.91
C ILE A 383 -2.62 -0.73 -6.21
N VAL A 384 -3.02 0.52 -6.42
CA VAL A 384 -4.39 0.88 -6.80
C VAL A 384 -4.57 0.69 -8.30
N THR A 385 -5.57 -0.09 -8.67
CA THR A 385 -5.93 -0.37 -10.04
C THR A 385 -7.42 -0.11 -10.31
N HIS A 386 -7.81 -0.07 -11.56
CA HIS A 386 -9.15 0.37 -11.95
C HIS A 386 -9.94 -0.75 -12.62
N ASN A 387 -11.23 -0.80 -12.28
CA ASN A 387 -12.25 -1.53 -13.01
C ASN A 387 -13.39 -0.56 -13.39
N SER A 388 -13.71 -0.35 -14.65
CA SER A 388 -14.84 0.48 -15.09
C SER A 388 -15.90 -0.31 -15.82
N THR A 389 -17.12 0.20 -15.89
CA THR A 389 -18.23 -0.43 -16.58
C THR A 389 -18.77 0.49 -17.68
N ILE A 390 -18.91 0.00 -18.90
CA ILE A 390 -19.57 0.73 -19.99
C ILE A 390 -21.01 1.08 -19.59
N LEU A 391 -21.66 0.21 -18.80
CA LEU A 391 -23.02 0.43 -18.32
C LEU A 391 -23.14 1.70 -17.44
N SER A 392 -22.09 2.02 -16.65
CA SER A 392 -22.06 3.25 -15.84
C SER A 392 -22.04 4.52 -16.73
N ALA A 393 -21.40 4.44 -17.89
CA ALA A 393 -21.37 5.53 -18.86
C ALA A 393 -22.76 5.82 -19.46
N LEU A 394 -23.47 4.76 -19.85
CA LEU A 394 -24.83 4.87 -20.40
C LEU A 394 -25.82 5.35 -19.34
N VAL A 395 -25.76 4.81 -18.13
CA VAL A 395 -26.61 5.24 -17.00
C VAL A 395 -26.32 6.70 -16.66
N TRP A 396 -25.04 7.12 -16.63
CA TRP A 396 -24.68 8.52 -16.35
C TRP A 396 -25.17 9.47 -17.44
N ALA A 397 -25.01 9.11 -18.72
CA ALA A 397 -25.51 9.90 -19.85
C ALA A 397 -27.05 10.05 -19.79
N ILE A 398 -27.77 8.97 -19.49
CA ILE A 398 -29.22 8.99 -19.34
C ILE A 398 -29.65 9.83 -18.13
N TYR A 399 -28.97 9.66 -16.97
CA TYR A 399 -29.28 10.43 -15.74
C TYR A 399 -28.94 11.91 -15.88
N CYS A 400 -27.83 12.29 -16.50
CA CYS A 400 -27.51 13.71 -16.74
C CYS A 400 -28.52 14.37 -17.68
N LEU A 401 -28.99 13.67 -18.69
CA LEU A 401 -30.05 14.19 -19.59
C LEU A 401 -31.39 14.40 -18.85
N LEU A 402 -31.70 13.56 -17.85
CA LEU A 402 -32.91 13.73 -17.02
C LEU A 402 -32.80 14.89 -16.04
N TYR A 403 -31.61 15.21 -15.54
CA TYR A 403 -31.41 16.30 -14.57
C TYR A 403 -31.08 17.67 -15.20
N THR A 404 -30.66 17.72 -16.46
CA THR A 404 -30.33 18.97 -17.17
C THR A 404 -31.45 19.52 -18.04
N SER A 405 -32.62 18.89 -18.07
CA SER A 405 -33.81 19.48 -18.70
C SER A 405 -34.27 20.71 -17.87
N PRO A 406 -34.32 21.93 -18.45
CA PRO A 406 -34.92 23.06 -17.76
C PRO A 406 -36.37 22.75 -17.47
N SER A 407 -36.80 22.98 -16.24
CA SER A 407 -38.21 22.94 -15.86
C SER A 407 -39.00 23.86 -16.80
N PRO A 408 -40.07 23.39 -17.44
CA PRO A 408 -40.92 24.30 -18.21
C PRO A 408 -41.48 25.35 -17.27
N ARG A 409 -41.29 26.62 -17.65
CA ARG A 409 -41.98 27.78 -17.05
C ARG A 409 -43.45 27.77 -17.40
#